data_1d9248d1ed6c240d7af8f86003366045
#
_entry.id   1d9248d1ed6c240d7af8f86003366045
#
_cell.length_a   1.000
_cell.length_b   1.000
_cell.length_c   1.000
_cell.angle_alpha   90.00
_cell.angle_beta   90.00
_cell.angle_gamma   90.00
#
_symmetry.space_group_name_H-M   'P 1'
#
loop_
_entity.id
_entity.type
_entity.pdbx_description
1 polymer ?
#
loop_
_entity_poly.entity_id
_entity_poly.type
_entity_poly.pdbx_seq_one_letter_code
_entity_poly.pdbx_strand_id
1 'polypeptide(L)'
;MSKNKNLPAYLEKMDAEVLEMNFKEQTLKMSFNPDEFFCHSDGTILQGGFITTMLDASMAFLVMQLVDFKKVPLSIDVNVNFLSSGGPKLTFAVARINKIGKSIAFSSADLFQDDELIATASSSIKLKDPVSYTHLRAHETHSN
;
A
#
# COMPACT_ATOMS: atom_id res chain seq x y z
N MET A 1 -12.41 16.24 -3.57
CA MET A 1 -10.96 16.29 -3.60
C MET A 1 -10.43 15.58 -4.84
N SER A 2 -9.54 16.21 -5.56
CA SER A 2 -9.04 15.63 -6.80
C SER A 2 -8.15 14.43 -6.50
N LYS A 3 -8.25 13.40 -7.34
CA LYS A 3 -7.40 12.23 -7.20
C LYS A 3 -5.95 12.58 -7.54
N ASN A 4 -5.04 11.90 -6.88
CA ASN A 4 -3.62 12.07 -7.15
C ASN A 4 -3.31 11.51 -8.54
N LYS A 5 -2.92 12.37 -9.47
CA LYS A 5 -2.66 11.99 -10.86
C LYS A 5 -1.37 11.18 -11.03
N ASN A 6 -0.55 11.09 -9.97
CA ASN A 6 0.73 10.39 -10.02
C ASN A 6 0.66 8.96 -9.48
N LEU A 7 -0.54 8.45 -9.23
CA LEU A 7 -0.72 7.07 -8.78
C LEU A 7 -0.40 6.09 -9.90
N PRO A 8 0.24 4.96 -9.59
CA PRO A 8 0.36 3.88 -10.54
C PRO A 8 -1.01 3.44 -11.07
N ALA A 9 -1.06 2.98 -12.32
CA ALA A 9 -2.31 2.63 -12.97
C ALA A 9 -3.13 1.61 -12.19
N TYR A 10 -2.49 0.62 -11.58
CA TYR A 10 -3.22 -0.41 -10.83
C TYR A 10 -3.91 0.15 -9.58
N LEU A 11 -3.32 1.15 -8.94
CA LEU A 11 -3.94 1.81 -7.78
C LEU A 11 -5.07 2.74 -8.23
N GLU A 12 -4.89 3.40 -9.36
CA GLU A 12 -5.93 4.22 -9.96
C GLU A 12 -7.16 3.39 -10.28
N LYS A 13 -6.96 2.18 -10.82
CA LYS A 13 -8.04 1.25 -11.14
C LYS A 13 -8.80 0.80 -9.90
N MET A 14 -8.14 0.75 -8.75
CA MET A 14 -8.76 0.47 -7.46
C MET A 14 -9.37 1.70 -6.80
N ASP A 15 -9.33 2.84 -7.49
CA ASP A 15 -9.84 4.10 -6.97
C ASP A 15 -9.16 4.51 -5.67
N ALA A 16 -7.84 4.33 -5.60
CA ALA A 16 -7.06 4.59 -4.40
C ALA A 16 -6.95 6.08 -4.09
N GLU A 17 -7.07 6.43 -2.82
CA GLU A 17 -6.98 7.81 -2.36
C GLU A 17 -6.39 7.85 -0.95
N VAL A 18 -5.44 8.76 -0.73
CA VAL A 18 -4.93 9.04 0.62
C VAL A 18 -5.89 10.01 1.29
N LEU A 19 -6.51 9.59 2.39
CA LEU A 19 -7.50 10.39 3.11
C LEU A 19 -6.89 11.22 4.23
N GLU A 20 -5.96 10.63 4.99
CA GLU A 20 -5.35 11.28 6.14
C GLU A 20 -3.90 10.88 6.25
N MET A 21 -3.07 11.82 6.65
CA MET A 21 -1.69 11.57 7.04
C MET A 21 -1.44 12.28 8.38
N ASN A 22 -1.06 11.52 9.38
CA ASN A 22 -0.72 12.06 10.70
C ASN A 22 0.77 11.86 10.95
N PHE A 23 1.55 12.93 10.81
CA PHE A 23 3.00 12.87 10.97
C PHE A 23 3.42 12.62 12.42
N LYS A 24 2.66 13.15 13.37
CA LYS A 24 2.95 12.97 14.79
C LYS A 24 2.78 11.53 15.23
N GLU A 25 1.66 10.92 14.85
CA GLU A 25 1.34 9.53 15.21
C GLU A 25 1.95 8.52 14.24
N GLN A 26 2.46 8.99 13.11
CA GLN A 26 3.03 8.17 12.05
C GLN A 26 2.02 7.14 11.54
N THR A 27 0.85 7.64 11.18
CA THR A 27 -0.23 6.84 10.63
C THR A 27 -0.75 7.44 9.33
N LEU A 28 -1.32 6.60 8.47
CA LEU A 28 -1.90 7.02 7.21
C LEU A 28 -3.16 6.21 6.96
N LYS A 29 -4.20 6.88 6.46
CA LYS A 29 -5.44 6.23 6.06
C LYS A 29 -5.65 6.41 4.57
N MET A 30 -5.94 5.31 3.89
CA MET A 30 -6.29 5.30 2.47
C MET A 30 -7.67 4.69 2.28
N SER A 31 -8.33 5.08 1.20
CA SER A 31 -9.53 4.41 0.74
C SER A 31 -9.29 3.80 -0.63
N PHE A 32 -10.04 2.74 -0.92
CA PHE A 32 -10.07 2.06 -2.20
C PHE A 32 -11.52 1.72 -2.50
N ASN A 33 -11.87 1.65 -3.77
CA ASN A 33 -13.22 1.22 -4.15
C ASN A 33 -13.12 0.20 -5.28
N PRO A 34 -12.61 -1.02 -4.98
CA PRO A 34 -12.44 -2.04 -6.00
C PRO A 34 -13.79 -2.54 -6.47
N ASP A 35 -13.90 -2.76 -7.79
CA ASP A 35 -15.10 -3.32 -8.39
C ASP A 35 -14.95 -4.84 -8.57
N GLU A 36 -15.89 -5.47 -9.26
CA GLU A 36 -15.89 -6.91 -9.45
C GLU A 36 -14.69 -7.44 -10.23
N PHE A 37 -13.97 -6.58 -10.95
CA PHE A 37 -12.74 -6.96 -11.65
C PHE A 37 -11.72 -7.60 -10.70
N PHE A 38 -11.71 -7.16 -9.44
CA PHE A 38 -10.74 -7.60 -8.43
C PHE A 38 -11.25 -8.79 -7.61
N CYS A 39 -12.36 -9.39 -8.04
CA CYS A 39 -13.04 -10.44 -7.27
C CYS A 39 -13.11 -11.75 -8.05
N HIS A 40 -13.13 -12.86 -7.30
CA HIS A 40 -13.48 -14.18 -7.82
C HIS A 40 -14.91 -14.51 -7.39
N SER A 41 -15.38 -15.72 -7.65
CA SER A 41 -16.72 -16.20 -7.28
C SER A 41 -17.83 -15.30 -7.83
N ASP A 42 -17.84 -15.18 -9.16
CA ASP A 42 -18.80 -14.35 -9.89
C ASP A 42 -18.75 -12.88 -9.46
N GLY A 43 -17.55 -12.39 -9.18
CA GLY A 43 -17.36 -10.99 -8.84
C GLY A 43 -17.80 -10.59 -7.44
N THR A 44 -17.88 -11.54 -6.52
CA THR A 44 -18.43 -11.26 -5.18
C THR A 44 -17.39 -11.23 -4.06
N ILE A 45 -16.22 -11.89 -4.25
CA ILE A 45 -15.22 -12.00 -3.19
C ILE A 45 -13.90 -11.44 -3.66
N LEU A 46 -13.37 -10.44 -2.96
CA LEU A 46 -12.07 -9.86 -3.26
C LEU A 46 -10.98 -10.94 -3.24
N GLN A 47 -10.19 -10.97 -4.31
CA GLN A 47 -9.07 -11.89 -4.41
C GLN A 47 -7.96 -11.44 -3.45
N GLY A 48 -7.37 -12.42 -2.73
CA GLY A 48 -6.41 -12.12 -1.66
C GLY A 48 -5.19 -11.32 -2.09
N GLY A 49 -4.73 -11.49 -3.32
CA GLY A 49 -3.61 -10.70 -3.84
C GLY A 49 -3.92 -9.22 -3.93
N PHE A 50 -5.18 -8.85 -4.23
CA PHE A 50 -5.58 -7.46 -4.28
C PHE A 50 -5.80 -6.87 -2.89
N ILE A 51 -6.24 -7.68 -1.93
CA ILE A 51 -6.26 -7.29 -0.51
C ILE A 51 -4.83 -6.98 -0.07
N THR A 52 -3.89 -7.83 -0.42
CA THR A 52 -2.46 -7.63 -0.12
C THR A 52 -1.95 -6.34 -0.76
N THR A 53 -2.34 -6.06 -2.00
CA THR A 53 -1.96 -4.83 -2.69
C THR A 53 -2.41 -3.59 -1.94
N MET A 54 -3.64 -3.57 -1.45
CA MET A 54 -4.17 -2.42 -0.70
C MET A 54 -3.43 -2.20 0.61
N LEU A 55 -3.11 -3.29 1.32
CA LEU A 55 -2.34 -3.21 2.56
C LEU A 55 -0.90 -2.75 2.29
N ASP A 56 -0.26 -3.36 1.30
CA ASP A 56 1.12 -3.01 0.93
C ASP A 56 1.22 -1.55 0.50
N ALA A 57 0.30 -1.08 -0.33
CA ALA A 57 0.28 0.30 -0.81
C ALA A 57 0.15 1.28 0.36
N SER A 58 -0.73 1.00 1.33
CA SER A 58 -0.93 1.91 2.46
C SER A 58 0.33 2.03 3.32
N MET A 59 1.04 0.93 3.54
CA MET A 59 2.30 0.95 4.28
C MET A 59 3.39 1.68 3.51
N ALA A 60 3.48 1.46 2.20
CA ALA A 60 4.46 2.13 1.35
C ALA A 60 4.22 3.64 1.28
N PHE A 61 2.97 4.07 1.12
CA PHE A 61 2.63 5.49 1.09
C PHE A 61 2.92 6.18 2.41
N LEU A 62 2.67 5.51 3.52
CA LEU A 62 3.01 6.05 4.84
C LEU A 62 4.50 6.32 4.93
N VAL A 63 5.33 5.33 4.58
CA VAL A 63 6.78 5.47 4.63
C VAL A 63 7.24 6.58 3.69
N MET A 64 6.68 6.63 2.49
CA MET A 64 7.04 7.63 1.48
C MET A 64 6.79 9.05 2.00
N GLN A 65 5.65 9.28 2.65
CA GLN A 65 5.33 10.57 3.27
C GLN A 65 6.32 10.93 4.37
N LEU A 66 6.66 9.95 5.21
CA LEU A 66 7.55 10.19 6.36
C LEU A 66 8.98 10.54 5.94
N VAL A 67 9.44 10.00 4.81
CA VAL A 67 10.76 10.34 4.28
C VAL A 67 10.71 11.49 3.27
N ASP A 68 9.56 12.16 3.18
CA ASP A 68 9.35 13.33 2.32
C ASP A 68 9.71 13.04 0.85
N PHE A 69 9.35 11.84 0.38
CA PHE A 69 9.61 11.40 -1.00
C PHE A 69 11.08 11.37 -1.40
N LYS A 70 11.98 11.40 -0.42
CA LYS A 70 13.44 11.41 -0.69
C LYS A 70 14.01 10.02 -0.88
N LYS A 71 13.25 9.00 -0.57
CA LYS A 71 13.67 7.60 -0.73
C LYS A 71 12.53 6.80 -1.34
N VAL A 72 12.89 5.68 -1.98
CA VAL A 72 11.93 4.78 -2.59
C VAL A 72 11.67 3.62 -1.64
N PRO A 73 10.42 3.41 -1.18
CA PRO A 73 10.10 2.27 -0.34
C PRO A 73 9.96 1.00 -1.18
N LEU A 74 10.67 -0.04 -0.79
CA LEU A 74 10.60 -1.35 -1.44
C LEU A 74 10.33 -2.41 -0.38
N SER A 75 9.21 -3.10 -0.48
CA SER A 75 8.85 -4.12 0.49
C SER A 75 9.80 -5.32 0.39
N ILE A 76 10.41 -5.71 1.51
CA ILE A 76 11.24 -6.90 1.62
C ILE A 76 10.34 -8.11 1.82
N ASP A 77 9.33 -7.97 2.66
CA ASP A 77 8.32 -8.99 2.90
C ASP A 77 6.99 -8.31 3.18
N VAL A 78 5.91 -9.04 2.99
CA VAL A 78 4.56 -8.62 3.40
C VAL A 78 3.88 -9.86 3.94
N ASN A 79 3.48 -9.81 5.21
CA ASN A 79 2.78 -10.90 5.86
C ASN A 79 1.32 -10.48 6.07
N VAL A 80 0.39 -11.24 5.53
CA VAL A 80 -1.04 -10.89 5.54
C VAL A 80 -1.82 -11.98 6.25
N ASN A 81 -2.73 -11.56 7.13
CA ASN A 81 -3.71 -12.44 7.74
C ASN A 81 -5.07 -12.06 7.19
N PHE A 82 -5.73 -13.01 6.53
CA PHE A 82 -7.08 -12.83 5.99
C PHE A 82 -8.06 -13.29 7.05
N LEU A 83 -8.83 -12.34 7.60
CA LEU A 83 -9.71 -12.60 8.76
C LEU A 83 -11.16 -12.81 8.34
N SER A 84 -11.60 -12.11 7.30
CA SER A 84 -12.94 -12.20 6.75
C SER A 84 -12.89 -12.00 5.25
N SER A 85 -13.90 -12.49 4.53
CA SER A 85 -13.99 -12.21 3.10
C SER A 85 -14.48 -10.77 2.88
N GLY A 86 -13.91 -10.13 1.87
CA GLY A 86 -14.37 -8.81 1.43
C GLY A 86 -15.06 -8.88 0.09
N GLY A 87 -15.75 -7.83 -0.27
CA GLY A 87 -16.47 -7.72 -1.55
C GLY A 87 -16.06 -6.50 -2.36
N PRO A 88 -16.70 -6.28 -3.52
CA PRO A 88 -16.43 -5.11 -4.36
C PRO A 88 -17.13 -3.89 -3.81
N LYS A 89 -16.50 -3.21 -2.88
CA LYS A 89 -17.07 -2.04 -2.21
C LYS A 89 -15.99 -1.21 -1.57
N LEU A 90 -16.38 -0.06 -1.04
CA LEU A 90 -15.50 0.88 -0.38
C LEU A 90 -14.72 0.20 0.74
N THR A 91 -13.41 0.39 0.72
CA THR A 91 -12.46 -0.29 1.59
C THR A 91 -11.51 0.75 2.17
N PHE A 92 -11.18 0.61 3.46
CA PHE A 92 -10.25 1.51 4.12
C PHE A 92 -9.05 0.75 4.65
N ALA A 93 -7.87 1.33 4.44
CA ALA A 93 -6.63 0.80 5.01
C ALA A 93 -6.06 1.83 5.97
N VAL A 94 -5.66 1.39 7.15
CA VAL A 94 -4.98 2.23 8.14
C VAL A 94 -3.61 1.64 8.39
N ALA A 95 -2.57 2.39 8.02
CA ALA A 95 -1.18 1.96 8.20
C ALA A 95 -0.55 2.73 9.35
N ARG A 96 0.39 2.08 10.03
CA ARG A 96 1.15 2.67 11.12
C ARG A 96 2.59 2.20 11.06
N ILE A 97 3.49 3.00 11.62
CA ILE A 97 4.91 2.64 11.74
C ILE A 97 5.12 1.94 13.07
N ASN A 98 5.82 0.81 13.03
CA ASN A 98 6.28 0.12 14.23
C ASN A 98 7.69 0.61 14.60
N LYS A 99 8.54 0.81 13.59
CA LYS A 99 9.89 1.34 13.76
C LYS A 99 10.40 1.85 12.42
N ILE A 100 11.09 2.97 12.42
CA ILE A 100 11.70 3.49 11.19
C ILE A 100 13.14 3.90 11.46
N GLY A 101 14.05 3.43 10.61
CA GLY A 101 15.47 3.76 10.66
C GLY A 101 15.91 4.43 9.37
N LYS A 102 17.22 4.50 9.16
CA LYS A 102 17.79 5.14 7.97
C LYS A 102 17.58 4.32 6.69
N SER A 103 17.64 3.00 6.79
CA SER A 103 17.61 2.13 5.62
C SER A 103 16.45 1.14 5.62
N ILE A 104 15.73 1.02 6.73
CA ILE A 104 14.62 0.07 6.83
C ILE A 104 13.52 0.63 7.73
N ALA A 105 12.28 0.35 7.37
CA ALA A 105 11.10 0.67 8.17
C ALA A 105 10.29 -0.60 8.39
N PHE A 106 9.65 -0.68 9.55
CA PHE A 106 8.71 -1.76 9.88
C PHE A 106 7.35 -1.15 10.08
N SER A 107 6.36 -1.65 9.33
CA SER A 107 5.02 -1.08 9.32
C SER A 107 3.98 -2.18 9.47
N SER A 108 2.81 -1.79 9.95
CA SER A 108 1.63 -2.66 10.01
C SER A 108 0.45 -1.92 9.43
N ALA A 109 -0.55 -2.68 8.97
CA ALA A 109 -1.77 -2.08 8.43
C ALA A 109 -2.96 -2.97 8.67
N ASP A 110 -4.13 -2.36 8.76
CA ASP A 110 -5.41 -3.02 8.93
C ASP A 110 -6.33 -2.60 7.79
N LEU A 111 -7.13 -3.54 7.29
CA LEU A 111 -8.05 -3.30 6.18
C LEU A 111 -9.48 -3.54 6.64
N PHE A 112 -10.36 -2.59 6.36
CA PHE A 112 -11.75 -2.59 6.84
C PHE A 112 -12.74 -2.43 5.69
N GLN A 113 -13.87 -3.12 5.80
CA GLN A 113 -15.07 -2.87 4.99
C GLN A 113 -16.26 -2.85 5.95
N ASP A 114 -17.12 -1.84 5.84
CA ASP A 114 -18.32 -1.70 6.70
C ASP A 114 -17.97 -1.85 8.20
N ASP A 115 -16.87 -1.21 8.61
CA ASP A 115 -16.35 -1.26 9.99
C ASP A 115 -15.89 -2.65 10.45
N GLU A 116 -15.87 -3.63 9.56
CA GLU A 116 -15.35 -4.95 9.86
C GLU A 116 -13.88 -5.04 9.44
N LEU A 117 -13.05 -5.55 10.34
CA LEU A 117 -11.64 -5.82 10.05
C LEU A 117 -11.54 -7.07 9.20
N ILE A 118 -11.18 -6.93 7.92
CA ILE A 118 -11.14 -8.07 7.00
C ILE A 118 -9.73 -8.66 6.83
N ALA A 119 -8.69 -7.87 7.07
CA ALA A 119 -7.32 -8.35 6.96
C ALA A 119 -6.36 -7.46 7.72
N THR A 120 -5.23 -8.03 8.13
CA THR A 120 -4.13 -7.30 8.75
C THR A 120 -2.84 -7.65 8.03
N ALA A 121 -1.86 -6.76 8.08
CA ALA A 121 -0.55 -7.02 7.49
C ALA A 121 0.57 -6.39 8.29
N SER A 122 1.77 -6.94 8.09
CA SER A 122 3.02 -6.34 8.55
C SER A 122 4.04 -6.45 7.43
N SER A 123 4.97 -5.51 7.38
CA SER A 123 5.95 -5.44 6.31
C SER A 123 7.26 -4.85 6.81
N SER A 124 8.36 -5.39 6.29
CA SER A 124 9.69 -4.78 6.40
C SER A 124 9.95 -4.09 5.07
N ILE A 125 10.29 -2.81 5.11
CA ILE A 125 10.37 -1.96 3.92
C ILE A 125 11.76 -1.37 3.83
N LYS A 126 12.44 -1.64 2.72
CA LYS A 126 13.74 -1.06 2.46
C LYS A 126 13.58 0.36 1.93
N LEU A 127 14.39 1.27 2.46
CA LEU A 127 14.43 2.66 2.01
C LEU A 127 15.59 2.82 1.05
N LYS A 128 15.29 2.81 -0.24
CA LYS A 128 16.30 2.93 -1.29
C LYS A 128 16.53 4.38 -1.65
N ASP A 129 17.78 4.70 -1.91
CA ASP A 129 18.15 5.99 -2.46
C ASP A 129 17.61 6.07 -3.89
N PRO A 130 16.86 7.12 -4.25
CA PRO A 130 16.32 7.25 -5.61
C PRO A 130 17.39 7.24 -6.70
N VAL A 131 18.55 7.82 -6.43
CA VAL A 131 19.66 7.85 -7.39
C VAL A 131 20.15 6.43 -7.69
N SER A 132 20.35 5.62 -6.65
CA SER A 132 20.76 4.22 -6.81
C SER A 132 19.74 3.41 -7.58
N TYR A 133 18.44 3.59 -7.23
CA TYR A 133 17.35 2.90 -7.88
C TYR A 133 17.26 3.27 -9.37
N THR A 134 17.34 4.56 -9.68
CA THR A 134 17.30 5.05 -11.06
C THR A 134 18.49 4.52 -11.86
N HIS A 135 19.66 4.49 -11.25
CA HIS A 135 20.87 3.98 -11.88
C HIS A 135 20.73 2.49 -12.23
N LEU A 136 20.21 1.70 -11.32
CA LEU A 136 19.99 0.27 -11.55
C LEU A 136 19.02 0.04 -12.69
N ARG A 137 17.93 0.79 -12.77
CA ARG A 137 16.96 0.67 -13.86
C ARG A 137 17.58 1.02 -15.21
N ALA A 138 18.37 2.09 -15.27
CA ALA A 138 19.06 2.48 -16.50
C ALA A 138 20.03 1.40 -16.95
N HIS A 139 20.75 0.79 -16.02
CA HIS A 139 21.68 -0.29 -16.31
C HIS A 139 20.97 -1.52 -16.86
N GLU A 140 19.86 -1.92 -16.24
CA GLU A 140 19.05 -3.05 -16.70
C GLU A 140 18.53 -2.81 -18.12
N THR A 141 18.10 -1.60 -18.41
CA THR A 141 17.60 -1.24 -19.74
C THR A 141 18.70 -1.38 -20.80
N HIS A 142 19.94 -1.04 -20.46
CA HIS A 142 21.07 -1.14 -21.37
C HIS A 142 21.53 -2.58 -21.59
N SER A 143 21.25 -3.49 -20.68
CA SER A 143 21.67 -4.87 -20.83
C SER A 143 20.77 -5.69 -21.75
N ASN A 144 19.68 -5.12 -22.18
CA ASN A 144 18.78 -5.73 -23.16
C ASN A 144 19.08 -5.16 -24.57
#